data_03217c9da9dae7e3ceb1fde4a70307bd
#
_entry.id   03217c9da9dae7e3ceb1fde4a70307bd
#
_cell.length_a   1.000
_cell.length_b   1.000
_cell.length_c   1.000
_cell.angle_alpha   90.00
_cell.angle_beta   90.00
_cell.angle_gamma   90.00
#
_symmetry.space_group_name_H-M   'P 1'
#
loop_
_entity.id
_entity.type
_entity.pdbx_description
1 polymer ?
#
loop_
_entity_poly.entity_id
_entity_poly.type
_entity_poly.pdbx_seq_one_letter_code
_entity_poly.pdbx_strand_id
1 'polypeptide(L)'
;MQSFPIFINLKKKPVTVIGGGDIALRKVRLLLKAGPNITVISKEICKDLKELLMEDNHKILQKSFHEDDLKTPALIIAATNNAKTNKRISTYAQRENILINVVDQPKLCTFTMGSIVERDSLVVSISSGGKAPVLVRRIREKIETLLPQSYAELVRLSGSLRAIVKKKIQSGIKRRIFWEEFFESDYVQNFILLPKKLDLRLFNKILLGMKSKKIGEVFLVGAGPGERDLLTIRALHLMQKCDICIYDNLVSKDILELVRRDADLVYAGKKQDQHTLSQDKINSLLIKFAKQGKKVL
;
A
#
# COMPACT_ATOMS: atom_id res chain seq x y z
N MET A 1 -3.47 -10.36 -12.49
CA MET A 1 -3.91 -9.06 -11.92
C MET A 1 -4.46 -8.21 -13.05
N GLN A 2 -5.70 -7.72 -12.94
CA GLN A 2 -6.32 -6.93 -14.02
C GLN A 2 -5.89 -5.46 -14.02
N SER A 3 -5.52 -4.92 -12.86
CA SER A 3 -5.04 -3.54 -12.71
C SER A 3 -3.83 -3.52 -11.79
N PHE A 4 -2.85 -2.69 -12.12
CA PHE A 4 -1.64 -2.52 -11.29
C PHE A 4 -1.86 -1.39 -10.27
N PRO A 5 -1.73 -1.65 -8.96
CA PRO A 5 -1.91 -0.63 -7.93
C PRO A 5 -0.69 0.29 -7.85
N ILE A 6 -0.94 1.60 -7.92
CA ILE A 6 0.06 2.65 -7.74
C ILE A 6 -0.47 3.76 -6.84
N PHE A 7 0.43 4.47 -6.16
CA PHE A 7 0.14 5.69 -5.43
C PHE A 7 0.76 6.88 -6.17
N ILE A 8 -0.06 7.88 -6.51
CA ILE A 8 0.35 9.05 -7.28
C ILE A 8 0.51 10.24 -6.32
N ASN A 9 1.66 10.91 -6.38
CA ASN A 9 1.85 12.16 -5.66
C ASN A 9 1.21 13.31 -6.43
N LEU A 10 0.09 13.82 -5.93
CA LEU A 10 -0.66 14.92 -6.53
C LEU A 10 -0.37 16.29 -5.88
N LYS A 11 0.48 16.36 -4.87
CA LYS A 11 0.76 17.62 -4.16
C LYS A 11 1.21 18.72 -5.14
N LYS A 12 0.45 19.80 -5.19
CA LYS A 12 0.65 20.95 -6.11
C LYS A 12 0.58 20.59 -7.60
N LYS A 13 0.09 19.41 -7.97
CA LYS A 13 -0.10 19.03 -9.37
C LYS A 13 -1.46 19.54 -9.89
N PRO A 14 -1.57 19.92 -11.17
CA PRO A 14 -2.84 20.32 -11.76
C PRO A 14 -3.75 19.10 -11.92
N VAL A 15 -4.98 19.21 -11.44
CA VAL A 15 -6.04 18.20 -11.58
C VAL A 15 -7.28 18.89 -12.13
N THR A 16 -7.88 18.33 -13.18
CA THR A 16 -9.10 18.88 -13.77
C THR A 16 -10.29 17.99 -13.47
N VAL A 17 -11.37 18.59 -12.97
CA VAL A 17 -12.65 17.92 -12.74
C VAL A 17 -13.69 18.58 -13.66
N ILE A 18 -14.30 17.79 -14.54
CA ILE A 18 -15.35 18.23 -15.46
C ILE A 18 -16.69 17.73 -14.90
N GLY A 19 -17.54 18.68 -14.52
CA GLY A 19 -18.79 18.48 -13.82
C GLY A 19 -18.83 19.27 -12.50
N GLY A 20 -20.01 19.70 -12.07
CA GLY A 20 -20.19 20.61 -10.92
C GLY A 20 -21.24 20.16 -9.91
N GLY A 21 -21.77 18.95 -10.03
CA GLY A 21 -22.77 18.39 -9.11
C GLY A 21 -22.16 17.61 -7.92
N ASP A 22 -23.03 16.93 -7.15
CA ASP A 22 -22.67 16.21 -5.93
C ASP A 22 -21.60 15.12 -6.14
N ILE A 23 -21.57 14.50 -7.31
CA ILE A 23 -20.55 13.49 -7.63
C ILE A 23 -19.18 14.15 -7.76
N ALA A 24 -19.11 15.29 -8.47
CA ALA A 24 -17.89 16.09 -8.59
C ALA A 24 -17.43 16.57 -7.20
N LEU A 25 -18.34 17.08 -6.37
CA LEU A 25 -18.07 17.50 -4.99
C LEU A 25 -17.40 16.38 -4.17
N ARG A 26 -17.96 15.18 -4.21
CA ARG A 26 -17.39 14.02 -3.49
C ARG A 26 -15.99 13.67 -3.98
N LYS A 27 -15.74 13.76 -5.29
CA LYS A 27 -14.41 13.50 -5.88
C LYS A 27 -13.41 14.58 -5.50
N VAL A 28 -13.83 15.84 -5.54
CA VAL A 28 -12.98 16.97 -5.14
C VAL A 28 -12.61 16.90 -3.66
N ARG A 29 -13.55 16.62 -2.75
CA ARG A 29 -13.27 16.43 -1.31
C ARG A 29 -12.18 15.36 -1.07
N LEU A 30 -12.21 14.28 -1.84
CA LEU A 30 -11.20 13.22 -1.73
C LEU A 30 -9.85 13.67 -2.31
N LEU A 31 -9.84 14.34 -3.46
CA LEU A 31 -8.63 14.83 -4.11
C LEU A 31 -7.90 15.87 -3.27
N LEU A 32 -8.63 16.77 -2.61
CA LEU A 32 -8.05 17.82 -1.75
C LEU A 32 -7.15 17.26 -0.64
N LYS A 33 -7.45 16.08 -0.15
CA LYS A 33 -6.59 15.39 0.83
C LYS A 33 -5.17 15.11 0.32
N ALA A 34 -5.01 14.99 -1.01
CA ALA A 34 -3.71 14.78 -1.66
C ALA A 34 -3.02 16.10 -2.06
N GLY A 35 -3.65 17.26 -1.82
CA GLY A 35 -3.11 18.59 -2.02
C GLY A 35 -2.85 19.01 -3.49
N PRO A 36 -3.67 18.62 -4.48
CA PRO A 36 -3.54 19.10 -5.86
C PRO A 36 -4.04 20.54 -6.02
N ASN A 37 -3.66 21.16 -7.13
CA ASN A 37 -4.31 22.38 -7.64
C ASN A 37 -5.49 21.96 -8.53
N ILE A 38 -6.72 22.19 -8.07
CA ILE A 38 -7.92 21.72 -8.76
C ILE A 38 -8.48 22.81 -9.66
N THR A 39 -8.82 22.42 -10.90
CA THR A 39 -9.64 23.23 -11.81
C THR A 39 -10.97 22.50 -12.03
N VAL A 40 -12.08 23.13 -11.68
CA VAL A 40 -13.43 22.61 -11.96
C VAL A 40 -14.00 23.31 -13.16
N ILE A 41 -14.55 22.55 -14.13
CA ILE A 41 -15.18 23.07 -15.35
C ILE A 41 -16.60 22.53 -15.42
N SER A 42 -17.59 23.39 -15.36
CA SER A 42 -19.00 23.03 -15.51
C SER A 42 -19.86 24.26 -15.80
N LYS A 43 -20.98 24.08 -16.52
CA LYS A 43 -21.99 25.13 -16.70
C LYS A 43 -22.67 25.52 -15.38
N GLU A 44 -22.95 24.49 -14.58
CA GLU A 44 -23.58 24.63 -13.27
C GLU A 44 -22.67 24.01 -12.21
N ILE A 45 -22.51 24.72 -11.10
CA ILE A 45 -21.64 24.25 -9.99
C ILE A 45 -22.42 24.46 -8.71
N CYS A 46 -22.56 23.36 -7.95
CA CYS A 46 -23.28 23.41 -6.68
C CYS A 46 -22.57 24.33 -5.66
N LYS A 47 -23.35 24.90 -4.75
CA LYS A 47 -22.88 25.86 -3.75
C LYS A 47 -21.72 25.31 -2.92
N ASP A 48 -21.87 24.10 -2.39
CA ASP A 48 -20.87 23.45 -1.56
C ASP A 48 -19.51 23.28 -2.28
N LEU A 49 -19.53 23.01 -3.60
CA LEU A 49 -18.31 22.87 -4.38
C LEU A 49 -17.62 24.22 -4.60
N LYS A 50 -18.40 25.28 -4.77
CA LYS A 50 -17.86 26.66 -4.84
C LYS A 50 -17.21 27.05 -3.50
N GLU A 51 -17.90 26.84 -2.40
CA GLU A 51 -17.39 27.15 -1.05
C GLU A 51 -16.11 26.34 -0.73
N LEU A 52 -16.08 25.05 -1.09
CA LEU A 52 -14.94 24.18 -0.86
C LEU A 52 -13.66 24.62 -1.60
N LEU A 53 -13.80 25.33 -2.72
CA LEU A 53 -12.68 25.77 -3.57
C LEU A 53 -12.40 27.27 -3.47
N MET A 54 -13.02 27.98 -2.52
CA MET A 54 -12.80 29.42 -2.30
C MET A 54 -11.40 29.73 -1.78
N GLU A 55 -10.79 28.78 -1.08
CA GLU A 55 -9.44 28.91 -0.51
C GLU A 55 -8.41 28.35 -1.49
N ASP A 56 -7.23 28.98 -1.56
CA ASP A 56 -6.04 28.50 -2.28
C ASP A 56 -6.06 28.55 -3.82
N ASN A 57 -5.05 27.94 -4.43
CA ASN A 57 -4.74 27.89 -5.86
C ASN A 57 -5.72 27.06 -6.72
N HIS A 58 -7.01 27.02 -6.34
CA HIS A 58 -8.04 26.33 -7.11
C HIS A 58 -8.71 27.26 -8.13
N LYS A 59 -9.27 26.71 -9.20
CA LYS A 59 -9.93 27.47 -10.25
C LYS A 59 -11.31 26.89 -10.54
N ILE A 60 -12.27 27.78 -10.71
CA ILE A 60 -13.63 27.45 -11.12
C ILE A 60 -13.89 28.13 -12.47
N LEU A 61 -14.16 27.33 -13.49
CA LEU A 61 -14.53 27.80 -14.83
C LEU A 61 -15.99 27.45 -15.08
N GLN A 62 -16.88 28.43 -14.85
CA GLN A 62 -18.32 28.23 -15.04
C GLN A 62 -18.69 28.39 -16.53
N LYS A 63 -18.42 27.37 -17.32
CA LYS A 63 -18.65 27.30 -18.76
C LYS A 63 -18.80 25.85 -19.25
N SER A 64 -19.18 25.71 -20.54
CA SER A 64 -19.09 24.43 -21.22
C SER A 64 -17.63 23.99 -21.34
N PHE A 65 -17.38 22.69 -21.22
CA PHE A 65 -16.08 22.10 -21.44
C PHE A 65 -15.62 22.26 -22.90
N HIS A 66 -14.38 22.70 -23.08
CA HIS A 66 -13.64 22.67 -24.34
C HIS A 66 -12.29 21.98 -24.15
N GLU A 67 -11.73 21.35 -25.18
CA GLU A 67 -10.45 20.62 -25.07
C GLU A 67 -9.27 21.53 -24.71
N ASP A 68 -9.29 22.79 -25.18
CA ASP A 68 -8.29 23.80 -24.85
C ASP A 68 -8.22 24.15 -23.35
N ASP A 69 -9.25 23.77 -22.58
CA ASP A 69 -9.26 23.96 -21.13
C ASP A 69 -8.36 22.96 -20.41
N LEU A 70 -7.97 21.87 -21.08
CA LEU A 70 -7.14 20.82 -20.53
C LEU A 70 -5.65 21.13 -20.73
N LYS A 71 -5.15 22.11 -20.00
CA LYS A 71 -3.72 22.46 -20.00
C LYS A 71 -2.91 21.43 -19.20
N THR A 72 -2.55 20.33 -19.83
CA THR A 72 -1.65 19.27 -19.27
C THR A 72 -1.89 18.89 -17.79
N PRO A 73 -3.14 18.50 -17.41
CA PRO A 73 -3.39 18.07 -16.05
C PRO A 73 -2.70 16.73 -15.77
N ALA A 74 -2.28 16.51 -14.52
CA ALA A 74 -1.72 15.22 -14.08
C ALA A 74 -2.78 14.11 -14.11
N LEU A 75 -4.06 14.47 -13.87
CA LEU A 75 -5.20 13.58 -14.06
C LEU A 75 -6.50 14.38 -14.28
N ILE A 76 -7.48 13.69 -14.88
CA ILE A 76 -8.81 14.21 -15.17
C ILE A 76 -9.86 13.34 -14.48
N ILE A 77 -10.87 13.97 -13.89
CA ILE A 77 -12.12 13.34 -13.46
C ILE A 77 -13.26 13.87 -14.31
N ALA A 78 -13.92 13.01 -15.06
CA ALA A 78 -15.14 13.35 -15.80
C ALA A 78 -16.36 12.87 -14.99
N ALA A 79 -17.10 13.83 -14.43
CA ALA A 79 -18.29 13.63 -13.59
C ALA A 79 -19.50 14.38 -14.18
N THR A 80 -19.71 14.25 -15.49
CA THR A 80 -20.84 14.88 -16.18
C THR A 80 -21.94 13.87 -16.49
N ASN A 81 -23.17 14.32 -16.62
CA ASN A 81 -24.31 13.49 -17.03
C ASN A 81 -24.38 13.30 -18.56
N ASN A 82 -23.46 13.90 -19.34
CA ASN A 82 -23.47 13.84 -20.80
C ASN A 82 -22.46 12.80 -21.30
N ALA A 83 -22.96 11.67 -21.77
CA ALA A 83 -22.14 10.56 -22.26
C ALA A 83 -21.25 10.95 -23.46
N LYS A 84 -21.74 11.84 -24.38
CA LYS A 84 -20.94 12.32 -25.52
C LYS A 84 -19.76 13.15 -25.04
N THR A 85 -19.97 14.04 -24.08
CA THR A 85 -18.91 14.85 -23.46
C THR A 85 -17.91 13.95 -22.73
N ASN A 86 -18.38 13.01 -21.94
CA ASN A 86 -17.51 12.07 -21.22
C ASN A 86 -16.62 11.25 -22.19
N LYS A 87 -17.18 10.78 -23.31
CA LYS A 87 -16.43 10.08 -24.35
C LYS A 87 -15.36 10.98 -24.98
N ARG A 88 -15.70 12.25 -25.31
CA ARG A 88 -14.73 13.22 -25.86
C ARG A 88 -13.58 13.46 -24.89
N ILE A 89 -13.88 13.68 -23.60
CA ILE A 89 -12.86 13.90 -22.57
C ILE A 89 -11.94 12.67 -22.48
N SER A 90 -12.52 11.47 -22.48
CA SER A 90 -11.75 10.23 -22.43
C SER A 90 -10.85 10.04 -23.66
N THR A 91 -11.37 10.27 -24.87
CA THR A 91 -10.59 10.18 -26.10
C THR A 91 -9.41 11.16 -26.11
N TYR A 92 -9.66 12.42 -25.71
CA TYR A 92 -8.61 13.42 -25.57
C TYR A 92 -7.54 12.98 -24.55
N ALA A 93 -7.96 12.60 -23.35
CA ALA A 93 -7.05 12.20 -22.27
C ALA A 93 -6.17 11.02 -22.67
N GLN A 94 -6.74 10.01 -23.32
CA GLN A 94 -5.99 8.86 -23.80
C GLN A 94 -4.99 9.20 -24.91
N ARG A 95 -5.36 10.08 -25.85
CA ARG A 95 -4.46 10.58 -26.89
C ARG A 95 -3.26 11.33 -26.31
N GLU A 96 -3.49 12.15 -25.28
CA GLU A 96 -2.45 12.94 -24.61
C GLU A 96 -1.73 12.19 -23.46
N ASN A 97 -2.01 10.89 -23.28
CA ASN A 97 -1.48 10.07 -22.18
C ASN A 97 -1.76 10.62 -20.78
N ILE A 98 -2.92 11.26 -20.60
CA ILE A 98 -3.35 11.80 -19.30
C ILE A 98 -4.23 10.76 -18.60
N LEU A 99 -4.00 10.58 -17.29
CA LEU A 99 -4.82 9.69 -16.48
C LEU A 99 -6.26 10.21 -16.41
N ILE A 100 -7.23 9.36 -16.73
CA ILE A 100 -8.66 9.70 -16.75
C ILE A 100 -9.50 8.72 -15.95
N ASN A 101 -10.38 9.25 -15.11
CA ASN A 101 -11.49 8.50 -14.52
C ASN A 101 -12.82 9.12 -14.95
N VAL A 102 -13.64 8.35 -15.63
CA VAL A 102 -15.01 8.73 -16.00
C VAL A 102 -15.97 8.02 -15.05
N VAL A 103 -16.76 8.80 -14.32
CA VAL A 103 -17.65 8.26 -13.30
C VAL A 103 -18.69 7.34 -13.95
N ASP A 104 -18.91 6.17 -13.34
CA ASP A 104 -19.85 5.14 -13.78
C ASP A 104 -19.62 4.59 -15.20
N GLN A 105 -18.48 4.87 -15.82
CA GLN A 105 -18.11 4.39 -17.16
C GLN A 105 -16.70 3.74 -17.17
N PRO A 106 -16.52 2.54 -16.61
CA PRO A 106 -15.20 1.90 -16.49
C PRO A 106 -14.43 1.74 -17.78
N LYS A 107 -15.14 1.52 -18.91
CA LYS A 107 -14.53 1.36 -20.25
C LYS A 107 -13.83 2.62 -20.78
N LEU A 108 -14.17 3.78 -20.24
CA LEU A 108 -13.58 5.08 -20.58
C LEU A 108 -12.47 5.51 -19.61
N CYS A 109 -12.17 4.69 -18.61
CA CYS A 109 -11.19 5.01 -17.58
C CYS A 109 -9.82 4.39 -17.91
N THR A 110 -8.74 5.15 -17.68
CA THR A 110 -7.36 4.61 -17.65
C THR A 110 -6.93 4.25 -16.23
N PHE A 111 -7.61 4.77 -15.21
CA PHE A 111 -7.42 4.37 -13.82
C PHE A 111 -8.75 4.31 -13.05
N THR A 112 -8.77 3.59 -11.96
CA THR A 112 -9.92 3.48 -11.06
C THR A 112 -9.59 4.04 -9.68
N MET A 113 -10.55 4.73 -9.07
CA MET A 113 -10.44 5.16 -7.68
C MET A 113 -10.93 4.05 -6.76
N GLY A 114 -10.02 3.49 -5.96
CA GLY A 114 -10.36 2.47 -4.96
C GLY A 114 -11.13 3.04 -3.76
N SER A 115 -11.62 2.14 -2.93
CA SER A 115 -12.12 2.46 -1.59
C SER A 115 -10.92 2.64 -0.66
N ILE A 116 -10.85 3.76 0.06
CA ILE A 116 -9.65 4.19 0.78
C ILE A 116 -9.87 4.14 2.28
N VAL A 117 -8.90 3.58 3.01
CA VAL A 117 -8.70 3.74 4.45
C VAL A 117 -7.43 4.56 4.64
N GLU A 118 -7.52 5.65 5.38
CA GLU A 118 -6.44 6.62 5.56
C GLU A 118 -6.14 6.84 7.05
N ARG A 119 -4.86 6.81 7.37
CA ARG A 119 -4.31 7.13 8.69
C ARG A 119 -3.10 8.04 8.48
N ASP A 120 -3.35 9.30 8.07
CA ASP A 120 -2.32 10.24 7.65
C ASP A 120 -1.50 9.69 6.45
N SER A 121 -0.23 9.44 6.62
CA SER A 121 0.64 8.89 5.55
C SER A 121 0.44 7.39 5.30
N LEU A 122 -0.27 6.66 6.16
CA LEU A 122 -0.64 5.27 5.93
C LEU A 122 -1.96 5.20 5.15
N VAL A 123 -1.89 4.71 3.93
CA VAL A 123 -3.06 4.60 3.04
C VAL A 123 -3.22 3.16 2.57
N VAL A 124 -4.43 2.63 2.69
CA VAL A 124 -4.85 1.35 2.11
C VAL A 124 -5.91 1.62 1.05
N SER A 125 -5.69 1.15 -0.17
CA SER A 125 -6.66 1.27 -1.26
C SER A 125 -7.11 -0.11 -1.71
N ILE A 126 -8.43 -0.29 -1.87
CA ILE A 126 -9.05 -1.57 -2.20
C ILE A 126 -9.86 -1.40 -3.48
N SER A 127 -9.64 -2.25 -4.45
CA SER A 127 -10.37 -2.24 -5.72
C SER A 127 -10.77 -3.65 -6.12
N SER A 128 -11.98 -3.78 -6.70
CA SER A 128 -12.44 -4.99 -7.39
C SER A 128 -12.52 -4.80 -8.91
N GLY A 129 -11.89 -3.73 -9.45
CA GLY A 129 -12.06 -3.36 -10.86
C GLY A 129 -13.50 -2.99 -11.22
N GLY A 130 -14.30 -2.49 -10.26
CA GLY A 130 -15.71 -2.14 -10.45
C GLY A 130 -16.68 -3.33 -10.37
N LYS A 131 -16.20 -4.58 -10.20
CA LYS A 131 -17.04 -5.79 -10.25
C LYS A 131 -17.89 -6.01 -8.99
N ALA A 132 -17.41 -5.61 -7.82
CA ALA A 132 -18.07 -5.90 -6.54
C ALA A 132 -17.95 -4.73 -5.54
N PRO A 133 -18.59 -3.57 -5.79
CA PRO A 133 -18.44 -2.38 -4.95
C PRO A 133 -18.93 -2.60 -3.51
N VAL A 134 -19.97 -3.40 -3.31
CA VAL A 134 -20.48 -3.73 -1.97
C VAL A 134 -19.48 -4.58 -1.18
N LEU A 135 -18.85 -5.56 -1.81
CA LEU A 135 -17.80 -6.38 -1.17
C LEU A 135 -16.59 -5.50 -0.78
N VAL A 136 -16.15 -4.62 -1.67
CA VAL A 136 -15.05 -3.67 -1.40
C VAL A 136 -15.37 -2.78 -0.20
N ARG A 137 -16.62 -2.29 -0.08
CA ARG A 137 -17.07 -1.52 1.08
C ARG A 137 -16.98 -2.32 2.37
N ARG A 138 -17.46 -3.57 2.37
CA ARG A 138 -17.37 -4.45 3.56
C ARG A 138 -15.92 -4.77 3.96
N ILE A 139 -15.04 -4.98 2.99
CA ILE A 139 -13.60 -5.18 3.27
C ILE A 139 -13.02 -3.90 3.88
N ARG A 140 -13.37 -2.72 3.34
CA ARG A 140 -12.97 -1.44 3.90
C ARG A 140 -13.41 -1.30 5.36
N GLU A 141 -14.68 -1.59 5.69
CA GLU A 141 -15.21 -1.55 7.06
C GLU A 141 -14.36 -2.42 8.03
N LYS A 142 -13.99 -3.64 7.60
CA LYS A 142 -13.11 -4.51 8.38
C LYS A 142 -11.71 -3.90 8.58
N ILE A 143 -11.13 -3.31 7.55
CA ILE A 143 -9.79 -2.68 7.64
C ILE A 143 -9.85 -1.42 8.53
N GLU A 144 -10.94 -0.64 8.48
CA GLU A 144 -11.16 0.49 9.38
C GLU A 144 -11.09 0.09 10.85
N THR A 145 -11.62 -1.08 11.22
CA THR A 145 -11.57 -1.60 12.61
C THR A 145 -10.20 -2.15 12.98
N LEU A 146 -9.44 -2.71 12.00
CA LEU A 146 -8.10 -3.24 12.23
C LEU A 146 -7.02 -2.16 12.33
N LEU A 147 -7.27 -0.97 11.77
CA LEU A 147 -6.33 0.15 11.73
C LEU A 147 -6.90 1.36 12.48
N PRO A 148 -6.81 1.43 13.82
CA PRO A 148 -7.24 2.59 14.58
C PRO A 148 -6.40 3.84 14.27
N GLN A 149 -6.89 5.03 14.66
CA GLN A 149 -6.24 6.32 14.36
C GLN A 149 -4.83 6.45 14.94
N SER A 150 -4.51 5.69 15.99
CA SER A 150 -3.18 5.62 16.57
C SER A 150 -2.07 5.24 15.59
N TYR A 151 -2.39 4.53 14.50
CA TYR A 151 -1.42 4.24 13.45
C TYR A 151 -0.92 5.51 12.73
N ALA A 152 -1.72 6.56 12.63
CA ALA A 152 -1.27 7.83 12.05
C ALA A 152 -0.09 8.43 12.83
N GLU A 153 -0.20 8.43 14.17
CA GLU A 153 0.86 8.92 15.04
C GLU A 153 2.10 8.01 15.03
N LEU A 154 1.88 6.69 15.02
CA LEU A 154 2.96 5.71 14.93
C LEU A 154 3.77 5.87 13.64
N VAL A 155 3.13 6.10 12.50
CA VAL A 155 3.81 6.33 11.21
C VAL A 155 4.60 7.64 11.23
N ARG A 156 4.01 8.73 11.75
CA ARG A 156 4.70 10.02 11.88
C ARG A 156 5.94 9.91 12.76
N LEU A 157 5.80 9.27 13.92
CA LEU A 157 6.93 9.03 14.82
C LEU A 157 8.02 8.20 14.15
N SER A 158 7.65 7.09 13.52
CA SER A 158 8.61 6.23 12.81
C SER A 158 9.37 7.01 11.74
N GLY A 159 8.68 7.87 11.00
CA GLY A 159 9.30 8.76 10.02
C GLY A 159 10.34 9.70 10.63
N SER A 160 10.01 10.36 11.75
CA SER A 160 10.91 11.29 12.44
C SER A 160 12.13 10.57 13.05
N LEU A 161 11.97 9.33 13.51
CA LEU A 161 13.05 8.54 14.11
C LEU A 161 13.93 7.82 13.08
N ARG A 162 13.48 7.70 11.82
CA ARG A 162 14.18 6.93 10.77
C ARG A 162 15.63 7.41 10.54
N ALA A 163 15.87 8.73 10.57
CA ALA A 163 17.20 9.30 10.40
C ALA A 163 18.13 8.93 11.56
N ILE A 164 17.61 8.97 12.80
CA ILE A 164 18.36 8.58 14.01
C ILE A 164 18.75 7.11 13.94
N VAL A 165 17.79 6.22 13.59
CA VAL A 165 18.05 4.79 13.46
C VAL A 165 19.08 4.53 12.37
N LYS A 166 18.99 5.21 11.20
CA LYS A 166 19.95 5.08 10.11
C LYS A 166 21.36 5.50 10.53
N LYS A 167 21.50 6.55 11.35
CA LYS A 167 22.78 7.01 11.87
C LYS A 167 23.38 6.05 12.88
N LYS A 168 22.57 5.44 13.76
CA LYS A 168 23.04 4.54 14.82
C LYS A 168 23.23 3.09 14.36
N ILE A 169 22.47 2.64 13.37
CA ILE A 169 22.52 1.26 12.86
C ILE A 169 22.87 1.30 11.38
N GLN A 170 24.15 1.03 11.04
CA GLN A 170 24.63 1.08 9.65
C GLN A 170 24.07 -0.04 8.78
N SER A 171 23.90 -1.25 9.32
CA SER A 171 23.40 -2.42 8.60
C SER A 171 21.92 -2.31 8.28
N GLY A 172 21.53 -2.48 7.00
CA GLY A 172 20.14 -2.52 6.54
C GLY A 172 19.32 -3.62 7.23
N ILE A 173 19.92 -4.81 7.35
CA ILE A 173 19.30 -5.98 8.02
C ILE A 173 19.02 -5.67 9.49
N LYS A 174 20.01 -5.11 10.22
CA LYS A 174 19.81 -4.74 11.63
C LYS A 174 18.77 -3.64 11.82
N ARG A 175 18.68 -2.68 10.88
CA ARG A 175 17.62 -1.66 10.92
C ARG A 175 16.23 -2.27 10.75
N ARG A 176 16.09 -3.26 9.86
CA ARG A 176 14.82 -3.96 9.69
C ARG A 176 14.44 -4.70 10.98
N ILE A 177 15.36 -5.49 11.55
CA ILE A 177 15.14 -6.22 12.82
C ILE A 177 14.72 -5.25 13.92
N PHE A 178 15.41 -4.09 14.02
CA PHE A 178 15.04 -3.06 14.97
C PHE A 178 13.58 -2.60 14.81
N TRP A 179 13.14 -2.30 13.59
CA TRP A 179 11.79 -1.84 13.35
C TRP A 179 10.75 -2.94 13.60
N GLU A 180 11.04 -4.19 13.25
CA GLU A 180 10.19 -5.33 13.57
C GLU A 180 10.00 -5.47 15.09
N GLU A 181 11.10 -5.45 15.87
CA GLU A 181 11.05 -5.49 17.33
C GLU A 181 10.33 -4.29 17.96
N PHE A 182 10.56 -3.12 17.41
CA PHE A 182 9.90 -1.90 17.86
C PHE A 182 8.39 -1.99 17.68
N PHE A 183 7.92 -2.37 16.49
CA PHE A 183 6.49 -2.48 16.21
C PHE A 183 5.82 -3.67 16.92
N GLU A 184 6.54 -4.74 17.21
CA GLU A 184 6.03 -5.90 17.97
C GLU A 184 6.12 -5.71 19.50
N SER A 185 6.77 -4.66 19.99
CA SER A 185 6.92 -4.43 21.42
C SER A 185 5.58 -4.19 22.10
N ASP A 186 5.41 -4.70 23.33
CA ASP A 186 4.22 -4.49 24.15
C ASP A 186 3.87 -3.00 24.29
N TYR A 187 4.87 -2.16 24.25
CA TYR A 187 4.69 -0.73 24.32
C TYR A 187 3.95 -0.16 23.11
N VAL A 188 4.36 -0.54 21.89
CA VAL A 188 3.68 -0.11 20.67
C VAL A 188 2.30 -0.75 20.58
N GLN A 189 2.16 -2.01 20.96
CA GLN A 189 0.85 -2.69 20.99
C GLN A 189 -0.11 -2.01 21.98
N ASN A 190 0.35 -1.66 23.18
CA ASN A 190 -0.44 -0.90 24.15
C ASN A 190 -0.76 0.52 23.66
N PHE A 191 0.16 1.19 22.95
CA PHE A 191 -0.09 2.49 22.34
C PHE A 191 -1.17 2.43 21.26
N ILE A 192 -1.18 1.36 20.45
CA ILE A 192 -2.21 1.16 19.41
C ILE A 192 -3.60 1.05 20.05
N LEU A 193 -3.72 0.31 21.16
CA LEU A 193 -4.98 0.08 21.86
C LEU A 193 -5.44 1.30 22.69
N LEU A 194 -4.49 1.97 23.36
CA LEU A 194 -4.74 3.08 24.27
C LEU A 194 -3.76 4.21 23.97
N PRO A 195 -4.05 5.09 23.00
CA PRO A 195 -3.13 6.14 22.58
C PRO A 195 -2.79 7.07 23.74
N LYS A 196 -1.56 6.96 24.24
CA LYS A 196 -0.92 7.87 25.18
C LYS A 196 0.30 8.47 24.50
N LYS A 197 0.82 9.58 25.02
CA LYS A 197 2.04 10.18 24.47
C LYS A 197 3.18 9.15 24.45
N LEU A 198 3.73 8.87 23.25
CA LEU A 198 4.81 7.91 23.06
C LEU A 198 6.07 8.35 23.84
N ASP A 199 6.56 7.50 24.75
CA ASP A 199 7.76 7.77 25.54
C ASP A 199 9.02 7.37 24.74
N LEU A 200 9.78 8.36 24.30
CA LEU A 200 11.04 8.16 23.58
C LEU A 200 12.12 7.43 24.38
N ARG A 201 11.97 7.33 25.72
CA ARG A 201 12.91 6.57 26.57
C ARG A 201 12.90 5.08 26.23
N LEU A 202 11.73 4.52 25.92
CA LEU A 202 11.65 3.11 25.53
C LEU A 202 12.21 2.87 24.11
N PHE A 203 11.99 3.80 23.19
CA PHE A 203 12.65 3.74 21.88
C PHE A 203 14.17 3.65 22.04
N ASN A 204 14.75 4.50 22.88
CA ASN A 204 16.19 4.46 23.17
C ASN A 204 16.61 3.15 23.87
N LYS A 205 15.79 2.59 24.76
CA LYS A 205 16.06 1.30 25.43
C LYS A 205 16.13 0.15 24.40
N ILE A 206 15.17 0.07 23.47
CA ILE A 206 15.17 -0.91 22.39
C ILE A 206 16.39 -0.70 21.49
N LEU A 207 16.68 0.55 21.13
CA LEU A 207 17.82 0.90 20.27
C LEU A 207 19.18 0.54 20.90
N LEU A 208 19.31 0.66 22.23
CA LEU A 208 20.50 0.27 22.99
C LEU A 208 20.58 -1.24 23.24
N GLY A 209 19.43 -1.91 23.42
CA GLY A 209 19.34 -3.35 23.66
C GLY A 209 19.77 -4.22 22.47
N MET A 210 19.75 -3.67 21.25
CA MET A 210 20.16 -4.38 20.03
C MET A 210 21.67 -4.68 19.90
N LYS A 211 22.48 -4.41 20.92
CA LYS A 211 23.92 -4.72 20.94
C LYS A 211 24.24 -6.22 21.05
N SER A 212 23.28 -7.05 21.41
CA SER A 212 23.50 -8.52 21.47
C SER A 212 23.35 -9.12 20.06
N LYS A 213 24.32 -9.96 19.65
CA LYS A 213 24.19 -10.82 18.47
C LYS A 213 22.96 -11.72 18.67
N LYS A 214 21.83 -11.41 18.05
CA LYS A 214 20.75 -12.38 17.97
C LYS A 214 21.21 -13.54 17.08
N ILE A 215 21.14 -14.73 17.62
CA ILE A 215 21.21 -15.97 16.85
C ILE A 215 19.91 -15.99 16.04
N GLY A 216 20.01 -16.30 14.75
CA GLY A 216 18.82 -16.44 13.90
C GLY A 216 17.99 -17.66 14.33
N GLU A 217 16.81 -17.77 13.79
CA GLU A 217 15.86 -18.84 14.08
C GLU A 217 15.65 -19.71 12.84
N VAL A 218 15.44 -21.01 13.06
CA VAL A 218 15.05 -21.95 12.00
C VAL A 218 13.67 -22.48 12.30
N PHE A 219 12.76 -22.35 11.34
CA PHE A 219 11.40 -22.83 11.42
C PHE A 219 11.18 -23.96 10.43
N LEU A 220 10.84 -25.14 10.92
CA LEU A 220 10.39 -26.24 10.07
C LEU A 220 8.87 -26.16 9.94
N VAL A 221 8.40 -25.94 8.71
CA VAL A 221 7.01 -25.67 8.42
C VAL A 221 6.50 -26.65 7.36
N GLY A 222 5.41 -27.35 7.66
CA GLY A 222 4.68 -28.14 6.68
C GLY A 222 3.85 -27.26 5.75
N ALA A 223 4.00 -27.47 4.44
CA ALA A 223 3.26 -26.70 3.42
C ALA A 223 1.83 -27.22 3.17
N GLY A 224 1.37 -28.25 3.89
CA GLY A 224 0.08 -28.87 3.68
C GLY A 224 -0.01 -29.60 2.32
N PRO A 225 -1.22 -29.96 1.85
CA PRO A 225 -1.43 -30.68 0.59
C PRO A 225 -1.30 -29.81 -0.67
N GLY A 226 -0.95 -28.53 -0.53
CA GLY A 226 -0.73 -27.61 -1.66
C GLY A 226 -1.77 -26.51 -1.83
N GLU A 227 -2.89 -26.57 -1.10
CA GLU A 227 -3.92 -25.53 -1.12
C GLU A 227 -3.66 -24.45 -0.04
N ARG A 228 -3.86 -23.19 -0.40
CA ARG A 228 -3.59 -22.03 0.48
C ARG A 228 -4.41 -22.06 1.76
N ASP A 229 -5.68 -22.46 1.67
CA ASP A 229 -6.62 -22.45 2.79
C ASP A 229 -6.38 -23.58 3.80
N LEU A 230 -5.56 -24.58 3.44
CA LEU A 230 -5.16 -25.69 4.30
C LEU A 230 -3.85 -25.46 5.03
N LEU A 231 -3.25 -24.29 4.86
CA LEU A 231 -2.13 -23.88 5.71
C LEU A 231 -2.60 -23.53 7.10
N THR A 232 -1.80 -23.93 8.09
CA THR A 232 -2.07 -23.43 9.45
C THR A 232 -1.80 -21.91 9.52
N ILE A 233 -2.55 -21.22 10.36
CA ILE A 233 -2.32 -19.77 10.62
C ILE A 233 -0.88 -19.53 11.08
N ARG A 234 -0.32 -20.44 11.87
CA ARG A 234 1.07 -20.37 12.33
C ARG A 234 2.06 -20.47 11.17
N ALA A 235 1.84 -21.37 10.22
CA ALA A 235 2.65 -21.50 9.02
C ALA A 235 2.66 -20.20 8.22
N LEU A 236 1.48 -19.63 7.95
CA LEU A 236 1.33 -18.36 7.26
C LEU A 236 2.08 -17.23 7.98
N HIS A 237 1.95 -17.11 9.31
CA HIS A 237 2.66 -16.08 10.07
C HIS A 237 4.19 -16.24 9.97
N LEU A 238 4.71 -17.47 10.00
CA LEU A 238 6.14 -17.73 9.86
C LEU A 238 6.64 -17.41 8.45
N MET A 239 5.86 -17.74 7.42
CA MET A 239 6.14 -17.40 6.02
C MET A 239 6.21 -15.87 5.80
N GLN A 240 5.38 -15.11 6.50
CA GLN A 240 5.39 -13.63 6.45
C GLN A 240 6.53 -13.00 7.27
N LYS A 241 7.22 -13.77 8.13
CA LYS A 241 8.29 -13.30 9.01
C LYS A 241 9.68 -13.78 8.62
N CYS A 242 9.80 -14.79 7.74
CA CYS A 242 11.09 -15.35 7.37
C CYS A 242 11.91 -14.40 6.48
N ASP A 243 13.23 -14.51 6.59
CA ASP A 243 14.19 -13.81 5.73
C ASP A 243 14.61 -14.66 4.54
N ILE A 244 14.57 -15.96 4.74
CA ILE A 244 14.93 -16.96 3.74
C ILE A 244 13.92 -18.10 3.85
N CYS A 245 13.37 -18.51 2.72
CA CYS A 245 12.55 -19.71 2.59
C CYS A 245 13.32 -20.74 1.75
N ILE A 246 13.67 -21.88 2.36
CA ILE A 246 14.29 -23.02 1.69
C ILE A 246 13.17 -24.03 1.38
N TYR A 247 12.98 -24.35 0.13
CA TYR A 247 11.86 -25.17 -0.33
C TYR A 247 12.28 -26.19 -1.39
N ASP A 248 11.47 -27.20 -1.58
CA ASP A 248 11.63 -28.24 -2.62
C ASP A 248 10.48 -28.22 -3.64
N ASN A 249 10.43 -29.22 -4.52
CA ASN A 249 9.41 -29.33 -5.57
C ASN A 249 8.03 -29.79 -5.06
N LEU A 250 7.91 -30.18 -3.79
CA LEU A 250 6.63 -30.59 -3.21
C LEU A 250 5.78 -29.36 -2.82
N VAL A 251 6.41 -28.20 -2.66
CA VAL A 251 5.71 -26.95 -2.32
C VAL A 251 5.17 -26.30 -3.58
N SER A 252 3.84 -26.11 -3.65
CA SER A 252 3.19 -25.47 -4.78
C SER A 252 3.60 -24.00 -4.94
N LYS A 253 3.57 -23.49 -6.18
CA LYS A 253 3.82 -22.06 -6.44
C LYS A 253 2.88 -21.16 -5.68
N ASP A 254 1.62 -21.55 -5.53
CA ASP A 254 0.58 -20.82 -4.81
C ASP A 254 0.91 -20.66 -3.32
N ILE A 255 1.53 -21.66 -2.72
CA ILE A 255 2.03 -21.59 -1.33
C ILE A 255 3.24 -20.65 -1.26
N LEU A 256 4.19 -20.75 -2.19
CA LEU A 256 5.37 -19.88 -2.21
C LEU A 256 5.02 -18.39 -2.39
N GLU A 257 3.94 -18.07 -3.09
CA GLU A 257 3.44 -16.69 -3.19
C GLU A 257 2.99 -16.07 -1.86
N LEU A 258 2.75 -16.90 -0.84
CA LEU A 258 2.41 -16.46 0.51
C LEU A 258 3.65 -16.09 1.34
N VAL A 259 4.84 -16.43 0.89
CA VAL A 259 6.09 -15.97 1.51
C VAL A 259 6.21 -14.47 1.30
N ARG A 260 6.72 -13.74 2.30
CA ARG A 260 6.91 -12.28 2.16
C ARG A 260 7.78 -11.97 0.94
N ARG A 261 7.42 -10.91 0.21
CA ARG A 261 8.00 -10.60 -1.11
C ARG A 261 9.50 -10.29 -1.12
N ASP A 262 10.03 -9.85 0.00
CA ASP A 262 11.44 -9.49 0.17
C ASP A 262 12.28 -10.60 0.82
N ALA A 263 11.70 -11.80 1.04
CA ALA A 263 12.45 -12.96 1.45
C ALA A 263 13.21 -13.59 0.28
N ASP A 264 14.41 -14.10 0.57
CA ASP A 264 15.19 -14.89 -0.38
C ASP A 264 14.57 -16.28 -0.52
N LEU A 265 14.23 -16.71 -1.74
CA LEU A 265 13.74 -18.05 -2.00
C LEU A 265 14.90 -18.93 -2.48
N VAL A 266 15.19 -20.03 -1.73
CA VAL A 266 16.28 -20.95 -2.01
C VAL A 266 15.70 -22.33 -2.34
N TYR A 267 15.85 -22.76 -3.58
CA TYR A 267 15.39 -24.07 -4.01
C TYR A 267 16.41 -25.16 -3.58
N ALA A 268 15.93 -26.17 -2.86
CA ALA A 268 16.74 -27.30 -2.34
C ALA A 268 16.35 -28.67 -2.94
N GLY A 269 15.37 -28.70 -3.85
CA GLY A 269 14.86 -29.92 -4.47
C GLY A 269 15.70 -30.44 -5.64
N LYS A 270 15.26 -31.55 -6.26
CA LYS A 270 15.87 -32.14 -7.46
C LYS A 270 15.63 -31.25 -8.68
N LYS A 271 16.68 -30.88 -9.42
CA LYS A 271 16.57 -30.45 -10.82
C LYS A 271 16.93 -31.63 -11.72
N GLN A 272 16.34 -31.72 -12.91
CA GLN A 272 16.47 -32.85 -13.84
C GLN A 272 17.92 -33.21 -14.20
N ASP A 273 18.89 -32.28 -14.06
CA ASP A 273 20.30 -32.47 -14.45
C ASP A 273 21.34 -32.10 -13.36
N GLN A 274 20.93 -31.89 -12.10
CA GLN A 274 21.86 -31.57 -11.03
C GLN A 274 21.55 -32.37 -9.75
N HIS A 275 22.61 -32.87 -9.10
CA HIS A 275 22.50 -33.59 -7.86
C HIS A 275 21.65 -32.86 -6.82
N THR A 276 20.67 -33.56 -6.24
CA THR A 276 19.89 -33.11 -5.08
C THR A 276 20.87 -32.62 -4.01
N LEU A 277 20.57 -31.50 -3.38
CA LEU A 277 21.28 -31.13 -2.17
C LEU A 277 21.09 -32.25 -1.17
N SER A 278 22.21 -32.85 -0.69
CA SER A 278 22.14 -33.85 0.37
C SER A 278 21.52 -33.21 1.62
N GLN A 279 20.92 -34.03 2.48
CA GLN A 279 20.34 -33.53 3.73
C GLN A 279 21.38 -32.72 4.55
N ASP A 280 22.64 -33.15 4.54
CA ASP A 280 23.74 -32.44 5.23
C ASP A 280 24.00 -31.04 4.63
N LYS A 281 23.88 -30.89 3.31
CA LYS A 281 24.00 -29.57 2.67
C LYS A 281 22.83 -28.66 3.01
N ILE A 282 21.60 -29.21 3.08
CA ILE A 282 20.41 -28.44 3.52
C ILE A 282 20.61 -28.02 4.98
N ASN A 283 21.01 -28.93 5.87
CA ASN A 283 21.28 -28.62 7.27
C ASN A 283 22.39 -27.55 7.41
N SER A 284 23.43 -27.63 6.59
CA SER A 284 24.53 -26.67 6.58
C SER A 284 24.05 -25.28 6.13
N LEU A 285 23.13 -25.19 5.16
CA LEU A 285 22.51 -23.92 4.72
C LEU A 285 21.65 -23.31 5.83
N LEU A 286 20.79 -24.10 6.48
CA LEU A 286 19.96 -23.67 7.62
C LEU A 286 20.85 -23.07 8.72
N ILE A 287 21.90 -23.80 9.13
CA ILE A 287 22.85 -23.37 10.17
C ILE A 287 23.60 -22.10 9.75
N LYS A 288 24.07 -22.04 8.50
CA LYS A 288 24.80 -20.90 7.96
C LYS A 288 23.96 -19.61 8.05
N PHE A 289 22.74 -19.65 7.59
CA PHE A 289 21.87 -18.47 7.59
C PHE A 289 21.40 -18.11 9.00
N ALA A 290 21.11 -19.10 9.86
CA ALA A 290 20.76 -18.83 11.26
C ALA A 290 21.94 -18.19 12.02
N LYS A 291 23.18 -18.63 11.80
CA LYS A 291 24.39 -17.98 12.37
C LYS A 291 24.57 -16.53 11.90
N GLN A 292 24.02 -16.16 10.76
CA GLN A 292 23.99 -14.77 10.25
C GLN A 292 22.88 -13.94 10.90
N GLY A 293 22.08 -14.50 11.82
CA GLY A 293 20.97 -13.83 12.48
C GLY A 293 19.70 -13.76 11.64
N LYS A 294 19.59 -14.59 10.58
CA LYS A 294 18.40 -14.65 9.71
C LYS A 294 17.35 -15.61 10.25
N LYS A 295 16.07 -15.28 10.03
CA LYS A 295 14.94 -16.18 10.24
C LYS A 295 14.79 -17.07 9.01
N VAL A 296 15.08 -18.36 9.14
CA VAL A 296 15.09 -19.34 8.04
C VAL A 296 13.87 -20.25 8.15
N LEU A 297 13.12 -20.42 7.07
CA LEU A 297 11.95 -21.28 6.98
C LEU A 297 12.27 -22.45 6.05
#